data_366821644d84011493aa293800a0a8c1
#
_entry.id   366821644d84011493aa293800a0a8c1
#
_cell.length_a   1.000
_cell.length_b   1.000
_cell.length_c   1.000
_cell.angle_alpha   90.00
_cell.angle_beta   90.00
_cell.angle_gamma   90.00
#
_symmetry.space_group_name_H-M   'P 1'
#
loop_
_entity.id
_entity.type
_entity.pdbx_description
1 polymer ?
#
loop_
_entity_poly.entity_id
_entity_poly.type
_entity_poly.pdbx_seq_one_letter_code
_entity_poly.pdbx_strand_id
1 'polypeptide(L)'
;MTVARNRVVFGRRIIDLPLARRQLMKIMLPTEQALSMSFLTADALDRAEAGSQDAAALLRILTPTLKFRATRDARKVCGDALEMRGGIGYIEEFATARLLRDAHLGSIWEGTSNVVALDVMRAIRREGALDALEPTLEAMLPKDAFGEA
;
A
#
# COMPACT_ATOMS: atom_id res chain seq x y z
N MET A 1 9.59 -13.59 -1.40
CA MET A 1 10.38 -14.27 -0.33
C MET A 1 11.02 -15.58 -0.81
N THR A 2 10.34 -16.47 -1.53
CA THR A 2 10.88 -17.78 -1.98
C THR A 2 12.22 -17.65 -2.74
N VAL A 3 12.29 -16.77 -3.74
CA VAL A 3 13.54 -16.54 -4.50
C VAL A 3 14.69 -16.10 -3.60
N ALA A 4 14.46 -15.16 -2.69
CA ALA A 4 15.50 -14.63 -1.82
C ALA A 4 16.04 -15.68 -0.82
N ARG A 5 15.20 -16.64 -0.43
CA ARG A 5 15.60 -17.74 0.48
C ARG A 5 16.35 -18.87 -0.22
N ASN A 6 16.07 -19.11 -1.50
CA ASN A 6 16.57 -20.29 -2.21
C ASN A 6 17.69 -20.00 -3.22
N ARG A 7 17.72 -18.77 -3.77
CA ARG A 7 18.75 -18.41 -4.75
C ARG A 7 20.06 -18.04 -4.06
N VAL A 8 21.15 -18.67 -4.50
CA VAL A 8 22.50 -18.39 -4.03
C VAL A 8 23.23 -17.54 -5.07
N VAL A 9 23.86 -16.43 -4.63
CA VAL A 9 24.73 -15.56 -5.42
C VAL A 9 25.94 -15.18 -4.55
N PHE A 10 27.11 -15.11 -5.15
CA PHE A 10 28.37 -14.86 -4.41
C PHE A 10 28.57 -15.82 -3.21
N GLY A 11 28.15 -17.08 -3.33
CA GLY A 11 28.27 -18.08 -2.27
C GLY A 11 27.30 -17.90 -1.08
N ARG A 12 26.35 -16.97 -1.15
CA ARG A 12 25.36 -16.72 -0.10
C ARG A 12 23.94 -16.68 -0.67
N ARG A 13 22.94 -17.01 0.15
CA ARG A 13 21.55 -16.79 -0.23
C ARG A 13 21.27 -15.29 -0.34
N ILE A 14 20.42 -14.88 -1.27
CA ILE A 14 20.06 -13.46 -1.46
C ILE A 14 19.60 -12.84 -0.15
N ILE A 15 18.80 -13.56 0.63
CA ILE A 15 18.27 -13.05 1.92
C ILE A 15 19.36 -12.76 2.96
N ASP A 16 20.55 -13.32 2.81
CA ASP A 16 21.67 -13.11 3.74
C ASP A 16 22.55 -11.90 3.33
N LEU A 17 22.27 -11.28 2.19
CA LEU A 17 22.97 -10.10 1.69
C LEU A 17 22.33 -8.80 2.22
N PRO A 18 23.10 -7.89 2.85
CA PRO A 18 22.53 -6.68 3.48
C PRO A 18 21.73 -5.79 2.52
N LEU A 19 22.23 -5.55 1.30
CA LEU A 19 21.53 -4.73 0.32
C LEU A 19 20.26 -5.39 -0.20
N ALA A 20 20.25 -6.72 -0.34
CA ALA A 20 19.06 -7.45 -0.70
C ALA A 20 18.01 -7.42 0.41
N ARG A 21 18.42 -7.49 1.69
CA ARG A 21 17.51 -7.31 2.83
C ARG A 21 16.85 -5.92 2.80
N ARG A 22 17.63 -4.87 2.51
CA ARG A 22 17.09 -3.51 2.35
C ARG A 22 16.05 -3.45 1.21
N GLN A 23 16.33 -4.09 0.08
CA GLN A 23 15.38 -4.16 -1.04
C GLN A 23 14.12 -4.94 -0.67
N LEU A 24 14.25 -6.07 0.04
CA LEU A 24 13.10 -6.82 0.57
C LEU A 24 12.24 -5.96 1.49
N MET A 25 12.83 -5.14 2.37
CA MET A 25 12.07 -4.22 3.23
C MET A 25 11.30 -3.19 2.42
N LYS A 26 11.87 -2.66 1.32
CA LYS A 26 11.17 -1.74 0.41
C LYS A 26 9.98 -2.38 -0.31
N ILE A 27 9.99 -3.71 -0.49
CA ILE A 27 8.86 -4.47 -1.03
C ILE A 27 7.83 -4.75 0.07
N MET A 28 8.29 -5.20 1.23
CA MET A 28 7.42 -5.66 2.32
C MET A 28 6.65 -4.52 2.98
N LEU A 29 7.32 -3.43 3.36
CA LEU A 29 6.68 -2.34 4.10
C LEU A 29 5.48 -1.73 3.36
N PRO A 30 5.56 -1.32 2.08
CA PRO A 30 4.40 -0.80 1.38
C PRO A 30 3.28 -1.83 1.22
N THR A 31 3.63 -3.12 1.10
CA THR A 31 2.64 -4.21 1.01
C THR A 31 1.87 -4.35 2.32
N GLU A 32 2.55 -4.36 3.47
CA GLU A 32 1.92 -4.42 4.79
C GLU A 32 1.08 -3.18 5.09
N GLN A 33 1.58 -1.99 4.71
CA GLN A 33 0.81 -0.74 4.83
C GLN A 33 -0.48 -0.77 4.01
N ALA A 34 -0.41 -1.23 2.75
CA ALA A 34 -1.59 -1.36 1.90
C ALA A 34 -2.59 -2.38 2.47
N LEU A 35 -2.10 -3.50 3.00
CA LEU A 35 -2.94 -4.53 3.63
C LEU A 35 -3.65 -3.98 4.87
N SER A 36 -2.92 -3.33 5.78
CA SER A 36 -3.47 -2.74 7.00
C SER A 36 -4.52 -1.67 6.67
N MET A 37 -4.23 -0.80 5.70
CA MET A 37 -5.18 0.22 5.27
C MET A 37 -6.41 -0.38 4.59
N SER A 38 -6.27 -1.50 3.87
CA SER A 38 -7.41 -2.20 3.26
C SER A 38 -8.36 -2.74 4.32
N PHE A 39 -7.84 -3.36 5.38
CA PHE A 39 -8.67 -3.86 6.49
C PHE A 39 -9.32 -2.72 7.27
N LEU A 40 -8.62 -1.61 7.52
CA LEU A 40 -9.21 -0.43 8.13
C LEU A 40 -10.36 0.13 7.28
N THR A 41 -10.18 0.17 5.96
CA THR A 41 -11.21 0.65 5.03
C THR A 41 -12.41 -0.29 5.00
N ALA A 42 -12.19 -1.61 5.06
CA ALA A 42 -13.25 -2.61 5.12
C ALA A 42 -14.04 -2.52 6.44
N ASP A 43 -13.38 -2.37 7.59
CA ASP A 43 -14.04 -2.13 8.87
C ASP A 43 -14.91 -0.86 8.85
N ALA A 44 -14.37 0.22 8.28
CA ALA A 44 -15.14 1.46 8.13
C ALA A 44 -16.37 1.27 7.23
N LEU A 45 -16.28 0.45 6.17
CA LEU A 45 -17.42 0.10 5.31
C LEU A 45 -18.48 -0.66 6.08
N ASP A 46 -18.10 -1.74 6.78
CA ASP A 46 -19.05 -2.55 7.57
C ASP A 46 -19.79 -1.70 8.61
N ARG A 47 -19.09 -0.81 9.30
CA ARG A 47 -19.69 0.09 10.29
C ARG A 47 -20.57 1.16 9.65
N ALA A 48 -20.20 1.68 8.48
CA ALA A 48 -21.02 2.63 7.74
C ALA A 48 -22.34 1.97 7.26
N GLU A 49 -22.27 0.74 6.76
CA GLU A 49 -23.46 -0.04 6.38
C GLU A 49 -24.37 -0.37 7.57
N ALA A 50 -23.78 -0.50 8.77
CA ALA A 50 -24.52 -0.64 10.02
C ALA A 50 -25.12 0.69 10.53
N GLY A 51 -24.94 1.81 9.82
CA GLY A 51 -25.56 3.11 10.10
C GLY A 51 -24.68 4.12 10.84
N SER A 52 -23.38 3.86 11.02
CA SER A 52 -22.46 4.80 11.66
C SER A 52 -22.10 5.95 10.71
N GLN A 53 -22.47 7.18 11.06
CA GLN A 53 -22.15 8.38 10.29
C GLN A 53 -20.64 8.71 10.33
N ASP A 54 -20.00 8.52 11.47
CA ASP A 54 -18.55 8.74 11.63
C ASP A 54 -17.75 7.75 10.75
N ALA A 55 -18.20 6.48 10.71
CA ALA A 55 -17.58 5.50 9.82
C ALA A 55 -17.83 5.80 8.35
N ALA A 56 -18.96 6.35 7.97
CA ALA A 56 -19.23 6.79 6.61
C ALA A 56 -18.30 7.96 6.20
N ALA A 57 -18.11 8.94 7.08
CA ALA A 57 -17.16 10.03 6.87
C ALA A 57 -15.70 9.53 6.78
N LEU A 58 -15.32 8.59 7.64
CA LEU A 58 -14.02 7.94 7.61
C LEU A 58 -13.81 7.17 6.31
N LEU A 59 -14.78 6.35 5.89
CA LEU A 59 -14.75 5.59 4.64
C LEU A 59 -14.56 6.52 3.44
N ARG A 60 -15.18 7.69 3.47
CA ARG A 60 -15.14 8.68 2.39
C ARG A 60 -13.73 9.20 2.10
N ILE A 61 -12.85 9.27 3.10
CA ILE A 61 -11.45 9.67 2.91
C ILE A 61 -10.52 8.44 2.74
N LEU A 62 -10.79 7.34 3.42
CA LEU A 62 -9.95 6.14 3.34
C LEU A 62 -9.95 5.53 1.93
N THR A 63 -11.12 5.42 1.30
CA THR A 63 -11.26 4.77 -0.03
C THR A 63 -10.35 5.40 -1.10
N PRO A 64 -10.43 6.71 -1.40
CA PRO A 64 -9.56 7.31 -2.40
C PRO A 64 -8.09 7.35 -1.95
N THR A 65 -7.81 7.51 -0.66
CA THR A 65 -6.44 7.48 -0.14
C THR A 65 -5.81 6.10 -0.30
N LEU A 66 -6.54 5.04 0.04
CA LEU A 66 -6.12 3.64 -0.19
C LEU A 66 -5.83 3.41 -1.68
N LYS A 67 -6.77 3.77 -2.55
CA LYS A 67 -6.56 3.64 -4.00
C LYS A 67 -5.30 4.36 -4.45
N PHE A 68 -5.12 5.62 -4.06
CA PHE A 68 -3.96 6.42 -4.44
C PHE A 68 -2.65 5.77 -4.01
N ARG A 69 -2.55 5.37 -2.73
CA ARG A 69 -1.31 4.82 -2.16
C ARG A 69 -1.03 3.42 -2.68
N ALA A 70 -1.98 2.50 -2.52
CA ALA A 70 -1.78 1.10 -2.86
C ALA A 70 -1.43 0.88 -4.33
N THR A 71 -2.10 1.59 -5.26
CA THR A 71 -1.82 1.42 -6.69
C THR A 71 -0.50 2.04 -7.13
N ARG A 72 -0.05 3.12 -6.50
CA ARG A 72 1.26 3.71 -6.77
C ARG A 72 2.38 2.88 -6.19
N ASP A 73 2.21 2.38 -4.98
CA ASP A 73 3.20 1.53 -4.34
C ASP A 73 3.30 0.16 -5.03
N ALA A 74 2.19 -0.40 -5.51
CA ALA A 74 2.17 -1.65 -6.26
C ALA A 74 3.11 -1.63 -7.49
N ARG A 75 3.15 -0.53 -8.23
CA ARG A 75 4.07 -0.40 -9.38
C ARG A 75 5.54 -0.52 -8.97
N LYS A 76 5.90 0.15 -7.87
CA LYS A 76 7.26 0.12 -7.33
C LYS A 76 7.60 -1.25 -6.76
N VAL A 77 6.69 -1.82 -5.96
CA VAL A 77 6.83 -3.14 -5.35
C VAL A 77 7.00 -4.23 -6.42
N CYS A 78 6.18 -4.20 -7.46
CA CYS A 78 6.28 -5.17 -8.56
C CYS A 78 7.57 -4.98 -9.37
N GLY A 79 8.03 -3.74 -9.59
CA GLY A 79 9.30 -3.43 -10.23
C GLY A 79 10.51 -3.94 -9.42
N ASP A 80 10.55 -3.63 -8.12
CA ASP A 80 11.60 -4.09 -7.21
C ASP A 80 11.61 -5.63 -7.09
N ALA A 81 10.43 -6.26 -7.09
CA ALA A 81 10.30 -7.72 -7.05
C ALA A 81 10.78 -8.38 -8.35
N LEU A 82 10.52 -7.77 -9.51
CA LEU A 82 11.01 -8.19 -10.81
C LEU A 82 12.54 -8.11 -10.84
N GLU A 83 13.12 -6.97 -10.44
CA GLU A 83 14.56 -6.76 -10.38
C GLU A 83 15.26 -7.80 -9.48
N MET A 84 14.68 -8.08 -8.31
CA MET A 84 15.23 -9.07 -7.38
C MET A 84 15.28 -10.49 -7.97
N ARG A 85 14.43 -10.81 -8.93
CA ARG A 85 14.44 -12.09 -9.65
C ARG A 85 15.52 -12.14 -10.75
N GLY A 86 16.04 -10.99 -11.16
CA GLY A 86 16.96 -10.87 -12.28
C GLY A 86 16.28 -11.22 -13.61
N GLY A 87 17.00 -11.78 -14.57
CA GLY A 87 16.48 -12.08 -15.91
C GLY A 87 15.18 -12.88 -15.93
N ILE A 88 15.03 -13.84 -15.01
CA ILE A 88 13.79 -14.63 -14.87
C ILE A 88 12.57 -13.76 -14.51
N GLY A 89 12.79 -12.61 -13.84
CA GLY A 89 11.71 -11.67 -13.55
C GLY A 89 11.16 -10.98 -14.79
N TYR A 90 11.97 -10.80 -15.82
CA TYR A 90 11.66 -10.03 -17.01
C TYR A 90 10.98 -10.85 -18.13
N ILE A 91 11.29 -12.14 -18.24
CA ILE A 91 10.81 -12.98 -19.35
C ILE A 91 9.34 -13.39 -19.15
N GLU A 92 8.60 -13.48 -20.26
CA GLU A 92 7.14 -13.67 -20.28
C GLU A 92 6.68 -15.07 -19.84
N GLU A 93 7.56 -16.06 -19.83
CA GLU A 93 7.29 -17.41 -19.32
C GLU A 93 6.94 -17.43 -17.82
N PHE A 94 7.27 -16.35 -17.10
CA PHE A 94 6.95 -16.17 -15.69
C PHE A 94 5.96 -15.02 -15.46
N ALA A 95 5.12 -15.16 -14.45
CA ALA A 95 4.06 -14.20 -14.16
C ALA A 95 4.56 -12.79 -13.77
N THR A 96 5.85 -12.61 -13.44
CA THR A 96 6.37 -11.36 -12.85
C THR A 96 6.25 -10.17 -13.82
N ALA A 97 6.58 -10.38 -15.10
CA ALA A 97 6.45 -9.34 -16.13
C ALA A 97 5.00 -8.89 -16.31
N ARG A 98 4.05 -9.84 -16.33
CA ARG A 98 2.62 -9.54 -16.38
C ARG A 98 2.15 -8.80 -15.14
N LEU A 99 2.53 -9.24 -13.93
CA LEU A 99 2.16 -8.57 -12.67
C LEU A 99 2.63 -7.11 -12.63
N LEU A 100 3.81 -6.81 -13.17
CA LEU A 100 4.29 -5.43 -13.28
C LEU A 100 3.41 -4.59 -14.21
N ARG A 101 3.00 -5.12 -15.37
CA ARG A 101 2.07 -4.42 -16.29
C ARG A 101 0.71 -4.21 -15.62
N ASP A 102 0.16 -5.24 -14.98
CA ASP A 102 -1.13 -5.18 -14.30
C ASP A 102 -1.11 -4.17 -13.14
N ALA A 103 0.01 -4.05 -12.41
CA ALA A 103 0.18 -3.05 -11.37
C ALA A 103 0.08 -1.61 -11.88
N HIS A 104 0.46 -1.34 -13.14
CA HIS A 104 0.28 -0.04 -13.76
C HIS A 104 -1.19 0.30 -14.03
N LEU A 105 -2.01 -0.71 -14.34
CA LEU A 105 -3.44 -0.53 -14.61
C LEU A 105 -4.16 0.07 -13.40
N GLY A 106 -3.84 -0.37 -12.19
CA GLY A 106 -4.46 0.11 -10.96
C GLY A 106 -4.38 1.63 -10.75
N SER A 107 -3.37 2.30 -11.30
CA SER A 107 -3.23 3.75 -11.22
C SER A 107 -3.76 4.52 -12.43
N ILE A 108 -4.43 3.83 -13.37
CA ILE A 108 -4.99 4.40 -14.60
C ILE A 108 -6.52 4.37 -14.56
N TRP A 109 -7.11 3.20 -14.33
CA TRP A 109 -8.55 3.02 -14.34
C TRP A 109 -9.23 3.65 -13.11
N GLU A 110 -10.54 3.91 -13.19
CA GLU A 110 -11.34 4.55 -12.12
C GLU A 110 -10.76 5.88 -11.62
N GLY A 111 -10.02 6.55 -12.47
CA GLY A 111 -9.34 7.81 -12.19
C GLY A 111 -7.84 7.66 -11.96
N THR A 112 -7.09 8.49 -12.68
CA THR A 112 -5.63 8.61 -12.50
C THR A 112 -5.30 9.22 -11.13
N SER A 113 -4.03 9.13 -10.74
CA SER A 113 -3.56 9.65 -9.45
C SER A 113 -4.00 11.08 -9.14
N ASN A 114 -4.00 11.98 -10.14
CA ASN A 114 -4.42 13.37 -9.95
C ASN A 114 -5.94 13.48 -9.70
N VAL A 115 -6.75 12.70 -10.40
CA VAL A 115 -8.21 12.67 -10.21
C VAL A 115 -8.55 12.17 -8.81
N VAL A 116 -7.90 11.09 -8.38
CA VAL A 116 -8.09 10.53 -7.03
C VAL A 116 -7.63 11.51 -5.95
N ALA A 117 -6.50 12.21 -6.16
CA ALA A 117 -6.03 13.25 -5.23
C ALA A 117 -7.04 14.41 -5.08
N LEU A 118 -7.68 14.82 -6.19
CA LEU A 118 -8.75 15.82 -6.15
C LEU A 118 -9.97 15.33 -5.37
N ASP A 119 -10.26 14.04 -5.42
CA ASP A 119 -11.35 13.44 -4.66
C ASP A 119 -11.05 13.43 -3.15
N VAL A 120 -9.82 13.11 -2.74
CA VAL A 120 -9.37 13.28 -1.34
C VAL A 120 -9.55 14.73 -0.88
N MET A 121 -9.12 15.70 -1.70
CA MET A 121 -9.29 17.13 -1.36
C MET A 121 -10.76 17.53 -1.25
N ARG A 122 -11.65 16.92 -2.02
CA ARG A 122 -13.10 17.16 -1.91
C ARG A 122 -13.64 16.61 -0.60
N ALA A 123 -13.27 15.38 -0.22
CA ALA A 123 -13.67 14.76 1.04
C ALA A 123 -13.25 15.63 2.24
N ILE A 124 -12.03 16.17 2.22
CA ILE A 124 -11.53 17.06 3.27
C ILE A 124 -12.32 18.36 3.33
N ARG A 125 -12.49 19.05 2.18
CA ARG A 125 -12.99 20.43 2.17
C ARG A 125 -14.51 20.54 2.29
N ARG A 126 -15.25 19.50 1.88
CA ARG A 126 -16.72 19.58 1.73
C ARG A 126 -17.48 18.59 2.59
N GLU A 127 -16.83 17.54 3.07
CA GLU A 127 -17.51 16.41 3.66
C GLU A 127 -17.03 16.13 5.11
N GLY A 128 -16.17 17.01 5.68
CA GLY A 128 -15.71 16.90 7.07
C GLY A 128 -14.92 15.62 7.39
N ALA A 129 -14.33 15.00 6.35
CA ALA A 129 -13.72 13.67 6.50
C ALA A 129 -12.46 13.66 7.37
N LEU A 130 -11.82 14.80 7.62
CA LEU A 130 -10.70 14.91 8.56
C LEU A 130 -11.15 14.75 10.01
N ASP A 131 -12.33 15.26 10.36
CA ASP A 131 -12.88 15.18 11.72
C ASP A 131 -13.11 13.72 12.17
N ALA A 132 -13.35 12.81 11.22
CA ALA A 132 -13.45 11.37 11.47
C ALA A 132 -12.08 10.65 11.40
N LEU A 133 -11.15 11.15 10.59
CA LEU A 133 -9.82 10.53 10.41
C LEU A 133 -8.90 10.78 11.62
N GLU A 134 -8.87 12.01 12.12
CA GLU A 134 -7.95 12.42 13.19
C GLU A 134 -8.11 11.58 14.46
N PRO A 135 -9.32 11.41 15.06
CA PRO A 135 -9.49 10.54 16.23
C PRO A 135 -9.15 9.08 15.95
N THR A 136 -9.41 8.61 14.72
CA THR A 136 -9.08 7.23 14.32
C THR A 136 -7.56 7.02 14.33
N LEU A 137 -6.80 7.96 13.80
CA LEU A 137 -5.34 7.89 13.81
C LEU A 137 -4.76 8.02 15.23
N GLU A 138 -5.29 8.94 16.05
CA GLU A 138 -4.86 9.10 17.45
C GLU A 138 -5.09 7.81 18.25
N ALA A 139 -6.21 7.12 18.04
CA ALA A 139 -6.51 5.86 18.72
C ALA A 139 -5.57 4.71 18.32
N MET A 140 -4.94 4.80 17.14
CA MET A 140 -3.98 3.82 16.63
C MET A 140 -2.55 4.07 17.07
N LEU A 141 -2.23 5.29 17.52
CA LEU A 141 -0.88 5.62 17.96
C LEU A 141 -0.59 4.99 19.33
N PRO A 142 0.57 4.36 19.52
CA PRO A 142 1.01 3.96 20.85
C PRO A 142 1.07 5.19 21.75
N LYS A 143 0.58 5.06 22.99
CA LYS A 143 0.53 6.19 23.95
C LYS A 143 1.90 6.83 24.20
N ASP A 144 2.98 6.13 23.90
CA ASP A 144 4.37 6.55 24.10
C ASP A 144 5.07 6.90 22.78
N ALA A 145 4.36 6.93 21.63
CA ALA A 145 4.98 7.14 20.31
C ALA A 145 5.64 8.51 20.13
N PHE A 146 5.17 9.49 20.87
CA PHE A 146 5.75 10.82 20.96
C PHE A 146 5.94 11.10 22.43
N GLY A 147 7.10 10.67 22.99
CA GLY A 147 7.45 10.96 24.38
C GLY A 147 7.20 12.44 24.67
N GLU A 148 6.68 12.72 25.87
CA GLU A 148 6.47 14.08 26.35
C GLU A 148 7.73 14.91 26.06
N ALA A 149 7.56 15.97 25.24
CA ALA A 149 8.62 16.93 24.92
C ALA A 149 8.80 17.90 26.10
#